data_124a4c925c7e6aa63ee36b5ea74012ae
#
_entry.id   124a4c925c7e6aa63ee36b5ea74012ae
#
_cell.length_a   1.000
_cell.length_b   1.000
_cell.length_c   1.000
_cell.angle_alpha   90.00
_cell.angle_beta   90.00
_cell.angle_gamma   90.00
#
_symmetry.space_group_name_H-M   'P 1'
#
loop_
_entity.id
_entity.type
_entity.pdbx_description
1 polymer ?
#
loop_
_entity_poly.entity_id
_entity_poly.type
_entity_poly.pdbx_seq_one_letter_code
_entity_poly.pdbx_strand_id
1 'polypeptide(L)'
;MERIETSILKNLIYNEEYSRKVIPFIKPEYFEQRSEKVIFEEITNFIVKYGSAITIEALNIETENRTDLTENEIKEIRDINSSFVETVVDNQWLLDSTEKWCRDRAIYLALMESISLADGKDESKGRDAIPSILSDALSVSFDNHIGHDYLNDYEERYESYHRKEDKIPFDLEFFNKVTKGGLPNKTLNIALAGTGVG
;
A
#
# COMPACT_ATOMS: atom_id res chain seq x y z
N MET A 1 -27.27 -2.03 -0.28
CA MET A 1 -25.94 -2.64 -0.28
C MET A 1 -24.99 -1.62 0.33
N GLU A 2 -24.34 -1.93 1.43
CA GLU A 2 -23.40 -0.99 2.07
C GLU A 2 -22.19 -0.76 1.14
N ARG A 3 -21.79 0.49 0.98
CA ARG A 3 -20.62 0.84 0.15
C ARG A 3 -19.35 0.45 0.89
N ILE A 4 -18.31 0.09 0.14
CA ILE A 4 -17.03 -0.29 0.74
C ILE A 4 -16.40 0.87 1.53
N GLU A 5 -16.54 2.10 1.05
CA GLU A 5 -16.04 3.31 1.72
C GLU A 5 -16.66 3.47 3.11
N THR A 6 -17.97 3.28 3.23
CA THR A 6 -18.68 3.32 4.52
C THR A 6 -18.18 2.23 5.46
N SER A 7 -17.98 1.01 4.93
CA SER A 7 -17.42 -0.10 5.70
C SER A 7 -15.99 0.17 6.17
N ILE A 8 -15.15 0.79 5.33
CA ILE A 8 -13.79 1.19 5.69
C ILE A 8 -13.83 2.21 6.84
N LEU A 9 -14.55 3.33 6.67
CA LEU A 9 -14.62 4.40 7.67
C LEU A 9 -15.15 3.90 9.02
N LYS A 10 -16.18 3.09 9.00
CA LYS A 10 -16.74 2.45 10.20
C LYS A 10 -15.70 1.60 10.94
N ASN A 11 -14.98 0.74 10.19
CA ASN A 11 -13.98 -0.13 10.81
C ASN A 11 -12.71 0.60 11.24
N LEU A 12 -12.38 1.75 10.68
CA LEU A 12 -11.33 2.62 11.19
C LEU A 12 -11.61 3.13 12.61
N ILE A 13 -12.89 3.22 13.00
CA ILE A 13 -13.32 3.67 14.33
C ILE A 13 -13.37 2.48 15.32
N TYR A 14 -13.96 1.37 14.91
CA TYR A 14 -14.26 0.26 15.82
C TYR A 14 -13.22 -0.86 15.86
N ASN A 15 -12.31 -0.93 14.87
CA ASN A 15 -11.31 -2.00 14.76
C ASN A 15 -9.88 -1.41 14.73
N GLU A 16 -9.27 -1.35 15.91
CA GLU A 16 -7.94 -0.74 16.07
C GLU A 16 -6.84 -1.52 15.31
N GLU A 17 -6.92 -2.86 15.29
CA GLU A 17 -5.94 -3.68 14.54
C GLU A 17 -6.00 -3.40 13.04
N TYR A 18 -7.21 -3.33 12.50
CA TYR A 18 -7.46 -2.97 11.11
C TYR A 18 -6.95 -1.55 10.82
N SER A 19 -7.30 -0.57 11.65
CA SER A 19 -6.88 0.83 11.48
C SER A 19 -5.37 0.97 11.39
N ARG A 20 -4.63 0.32 12.28
CA ARG A 20 -3.16 0.37 12.30
C ARG A 20 -2.54 -0.20 11.02
N LYS A 21 -3.18 -1.22 10.42
CA LYS A 21 -2.69 -1.86 9.20
C LYS A 21 -2.97 -1.04 7.94
N VAL A 22 -4.15 -0.40 7.84
CA VAL A 22 -4.61 0.18 6.57
C VAL A 22 -4.39 1.69 6.43
N ILE A 23 -4.37 2.45 7.53
CA ILE A 23 -4.20 3.92 7.50
C ILE A 23 -2.98 4.37 6.68
N PRO A 24 -1.80 3.71 6.75
CA PRO A 24 -0.64 4.13 5.97
C PRO A 24 -0.84 4.07 4.45
N PHE A 25 -1.82 3.31 3.97
CA PHE A 25 -2.04 3.05 2.55
C PHE A 25 -3.25 3.79 1.98
N ILE A 26 -4.18 4.24 2.84
CA ILE A 26 -5.36 4.99 2.43
C ILE A 26 -4.99 6.47 2.30
N LYS A 27 -5.41 7.06 1.20
CA LYS A 27 -5.27 8.51 0.97
C LYS A 27 -6.65 9.17 0.95
N PRO A 28 -6.79 10.42 1.47
CA PRO A 28 -8.06 11.15 1.43
C PRO A 28 -8.64 11.24 0.01
N GLU A 29 -7.79 11.34 -1.02
CA GLU A 29 -8.20 11.46 -2.42
C GLU A 29 -8.87 10.20 -2.98
N TYR A 30 -8.77 9.06 -2.29
CA TYR A 30 -9.44 7.82 -2.70
C TYR A 30 -10.95 7.89 -2.50
N PHE A 31 -11.42 8.69 -1.53
CA PHE A 31 -12.85 8.91 -1.30
C PHE A 31 -13.42 9.87 -2.35
N GLU A 32 -14.58 9.52 -2.90
CA GLU A 32 -15.26 10.36 -3.91
C GLU A 32 -16.03 11.50 -3.28
N GLN A 33 -16.70 11.22 -2.16
CA GLN A 33 -17.52 12.20 -1.46
C GLN A 33 -16.67 13.03 -0.51
N ARG A 34 -16.89 14.34 -0.51
CA ARG A 34 -16.17 15.26 0.37
C ARG A 34 -16.41 14.95 1.85
N SER A 35 -17.64 14.57 2.21
CA SER A 35 -18.02 14.15 3.55
C SER A 35 -17.20 12.95 4.03
N GLU A 36 -17.06 11.92 3.21
CA GLU A 36 -16.25 10.73 3.53
C GLU A 36 -14.75 11.06 3.65
N LYS A 37 -14.25 11.93 2.76
CA LYS A 37 -12.88 12.43 2.81
C LYS A 37 -12.58 13.14 4.14
N VAL A 38 -13.48 14.04 4.55
CA VAL A 38 -13.36 14.78 5.82
C VAL A 38 -13.39 13.82 7.01
N ILE A 39 -14.31 12.85 7.03
CA ILE A 39 -14.35 11.84 8.09
C ILE A 39 -13.03 11.10 8.20
N PHE A 40 -12.46 10.66 7.08
CA PHE A 40 -11.17 9.99 7.06
C PHE A 40 -10.03 10.89 7.56
N GLU A 41 -9.99 12.15 7.13
CA GLU A 41 -9.00 13.13 7.59
C GLU A 41 -9.06 13.31 9.11
N GLU A 42 -10.26 13.48 9.68
CA GLU A 42 -10.42 13.65 11.12
C GLU A 42 -10.03 12.40 11.92
N ILE A 43 -10.42 11.20 11.43
CA ILE A 43 -10.00 9.93 12.04
C ILE A 43 -8.47 9.85 12.08
N THR A 44 -7.82 10.13 10.95
CA THR A 44 -6.37 10.03 10.82
C THR A 44 -5.66 11.06 11.69
N ASN A 45 -6.10 12.32 11.67
CA ASN A 45 -5.56 13.41 12.49
C ASN A 45 -5.66 13.08 13.98
N PHE A 46 -6.79 12.53 14.41
CA PHE A 46 -7.01 12.15 15.80
C PHE A 46 -6.07 11.03 16.23
N ILE A 47 -5.94 9.99 15.42
CA ILE A 47 -5.04 8.86 15.69
C ILE A 47 -3.58 9.32 15.76
N VAL A 48 -3.14 10.19 14.84
CA VAL A 48 -1.78 10.74 14.85
C VAL A 48 -1.53 11.59 16.09
N LYS A 49 -2.52 12.39 16.53
CA LYS A 49 -2.40 13.32 17.65
C LYS A 49 -2.45 12.63 19.02
N TYR A 50 -3.35 11.64 19.17
CA TYR A 50 -3.66 11.04 20.46
C TYR A 50 -3.21 9.57 20.60
N GLY A 51 -2.84 8.90 19.50
CA GLY A 51 -2.39 7.50 19.49
C GLY A 51 -3.50 6.47 19.79
N SER A 52 -4.77 6.87 19.72
CA SER A 52 -5.95 6.03 20.00
C SER A 52 -7.04 6.23 18.95
N ALA A 53 -7.94 5.24 18.85
CA ALA A 53 -9.11 5.37 17.98
C ALA A 53 -10.03 6.51 18.44
N ILE A 54 -10.65 7.21 17.48
CA ILE A 54 -11.62 8.28 17.76
C ILE A 54 -12.98 7.68 18.07
N THR A 55 -13.75 8.33 18.96
CA THR A 55 -15.16 7.98 19.16
C THR A 55 -16.06 8.79 18.23
N ILE A 56 -17.29 8.32 18.00
CA ILE A 56 -18.27 9.04 17.16
C ILE A 56 -18.56 10.45 17.70
N GLU A 57 -18.65 10.59 19.04
CA GLU A 57 -18.88 11.89 19.69
C GLU A 57 -17.71 12.84 19.43
N ALA A 58 -16.46 12.36 19.59
CA ALA A 58 -15.26 13.15 19.34
C ALA A 58 -15.17 13.53 17.84
N LEU A 59 -15.47 12.61 16.94
CA LEU A 59 -15.49 12.85 15.49
C LEU A 59 -16.48 13.96 15.12
N ASN A 60 -17.68 13.94 15.69
CA ASN A 60 -18.66 14.99 15.45
C ASN A 60 -18.19 16.36 15.97
N ILE A 61 -17.57 16.41 17.15
CA ILE A 61 -17.02 17.64 17.75
C ILE A 61 -15.89 18.20 16.88
N GLU A 62 -14.93 17.34 16.48
CA GLU A 62 -13.80 17.80 15.64
C GLU A 62 -14.30 18.29 14.26
N THR A 63 -15.30 17.63 13.68
CA THR A 63 -15.92 18.06 12.43
C THR A 63 -16.62 19.41 12.56
N GLU A 64 -17.32 19.66 13.66
CA GLU A 64 -17.99 20.95 13.92
C GLU A 64 -17.01 22.10 14.13
N ASN A 65 -15.82 21.81 14.61
CA ASN A 65 -14.75 22.82 14.82
C ASN A 65 -14.07 23.24 13.51
N ARG A 66 -14.32 22.53 12.39
CA ARG A 66 -13.75 22.89 11.09
C ARG A 66 -14.41 24.15 10.53
N THR A 67 -13.57 25.05 10.03
CA THR A 67 -14.02 26.33 9.44
C THR A 67 -14.20 26.28 7.92
N ASP A 68 -13.77 25.18 7.29
CA ASP A 68 -13.81 24.97 5.84
C ASP A 68 -15.06 24.22 5.37
N LEU A 69 -15.95 23.86 6.28
CA LEU A 69 -17.18 23.13 6.03
C LEU A 69 -18.42 24.02 6.10
N THR A 70 -19.37 23.73 5.24
CA THR A 70 -20.71 24.33 5.28
C THR A 70 -21.62 23.59 6.27
N GLU A 71 -22.68 24.26 6.75
CA GLU A 71 -23.67 23.64 7.64
C GLU A 71 -24.29 22.35 7.03
N ASN A 72 -24.50 22.33 5.71
CA ASN A 72 -25.04 21.16 5.01
C ASN A 72 -24.05 19.97 5.03
N GLU A 73 -22.76 20.23 4.82
CA GLU A 73 -21.73 19.21 4.89
C GLU A 73 -21.58 18.65 6.30
N ILE A 74 -21.62 19.51 7.33
CA ILE A 74 -21.59 19.06 8.73
C ILE A 74 -22.79 18.17 9.06
N LYS A 75 -23.97 18.52 8.56
CA LYS A 75 -25.17 17.69 8.75
C LYS A 75 -25.05 16.35 8.04
N GLU A 76 -24.57 16.33 6.80
CA GLU A 76 -24.33 15.08 6.04
C GLU A 76 -23.32 14.18 6.76
N ILE A 77 -22.20 14.72 7.24
CA ILE A 77 -21.20 13.97 8.00
C ILE A 77 -21.81 13.39 9.28
N ARG A 78 -22.63 14.17 10.00
CA ARG A 78 -23.29 13.69 11.21
C ARG A 78 -24.28 12.55 10.89
N ASP A 79 -25.01 12.64 9.79
CA ASP A 79 -25.93 11.60 9.34
C ASP A 79 -25.15 10.31 8.98
N ILE A 80 -24.02 10.42 8.30
CA ILE A 80 -23.13 9.30 8.00
C ILE A 80 -22.59 8.69 9.31
N ASN A 81 -22.04 9.49 10.21
CA ASN A 81 -21.49 9.03 11.50
C ASN A 81 -22.55 8.32 12.35
N SER A 82 -23.80 8.80 12.35
CA SER A 82 -24.90 8.18 13.09
C SER A 82 -25.30 6.81 12.53
N SER A 83 -24.97 6.53 11.28
CA SER A 83 -25.20 5.24 10.64
C SER A 83 -24.14 4.17 11.00
N PHE A 84 -23.01 4.59 11.59
CA PHE A 84 -21.94 3.68 11.97
C PHE A 84 -22.33 2.88 13.19
N VAL A 85 -22.53 1.60 12.99
CA VAL A 85 -22.81 0.62 14.05
C VAL A 85 -21.67 -0.39 14.04
N GLU A 86 -21.15 -0.72 15.22
CA GLU A 86 -20.16 -1.77 15.34
C GLU A 86 -20.70 -3.09 14.79
N THR A 87 -19.99 -3.66 13.82
CA THR A 87 -20.36 -4.95 13.21
C THR A 87 -19.12 -5.83 13.15
N VAL A 88 -19.33 -7.10 13.48
CA VAL A 88 -18.26 -8.09 13.34
C VAL A 88 -18.13 -8.44 11.87
N VAL A 89 -16.97 -8.10 11.30
CA VAL A 89 -16.60 -8.41 9.91
C VAL A 89 -15.35 -9.29 9.96
N ASP A 90 -15.22 -10.22 9.02
CA ASP A 90 -13.98 -10.98 8.87
C ASP A 90 -12.83 -10.04 8.51
N ASN A 91 -11.79 -10.04 9.34
CA ASN A 91 -10.66 -9.11 9.21
C ASN A 91 -9.88 -9.33 7.91
N GLN A 92 -9.71 -10.58 7.47
CA GLN A 92 -8.95 -10.86 6.26
C GLN A 92 -9.73 -10.38 5.03
N TRP A 93 -11.01 -10.70 4.96
CA TRP A 93 -11.87 -10.20 3.88
C TRP A 93 -11.88 -8.67 3.80
N LEU A 94 -11.93 -8.01 4.97
CA LEU A 94 -11.93 -6.54 5.03
C LEU A 94 -10.61 -5.95 4.55
N LEU A 95 -9.48 -6.54 4.93
CA LEU A 95 -8.14 -6.13 4.47
C LEU A 95 -8.03 -6.29 2.95
N ASP A 96 -8.37 -7.47 2.42
CA ASP A 96 -8.28 -7.77 0.99
C ASP A 96 -9.19 -6.83 0.16
N SER A 97 -10.41 -6.57 0.67
CA SER A 97 -11.37 -5.67 0.03
C SER A 97 -10.89 -4.22 0.04
N THR A 98 -10.28 -3.78 1.13
CA THR A 98 -9.73 -2.43 1.27
C THR A 98 -8.50 -2.25 0.37
N GLU A 99 -7.60 -3.23 0.32
CA GLU A 99 -6.44 -3.19 -0.58
C GLU A 99 -6.87 -3.09 -2.03
N LYS A 100 -7.82 -3.94 -2.44
CA LYS A 100 -8.39 -3.87 -3.79
C LYS A 100 -8.97 -2.51 -4.09
N TRP A 101 -9.78 -1.96 -3.17
CA TRP A 101 -10.37 -0.63 -3.33
C TRP A 101 -9.30 0.46 -3.43
N CYS A 102 -8.27 0.46 -2.58
CA CYS A 102 -7.16 1.41 -2.65
C CYS A 102 -6.45 1.35 -4.00
N ARG A 103 -6.18 0.15 -4.50
CA ARG A 103 -5.53 -0.07 -5.81
C ARG A 103 -6.40 0.44 -6.96
N ASP A 104 -7.68 0.10 -6.95
CA ASP A 104 -8.63 0.55 -7.99
C ASP A 104 -8.75 2.08 -8.00
N ARG A 105 -8.79 2.72 -6.84
CA ARG A 105 -8.83 4.19 -6.71
C ARG A 105 -7.51 4.84 -7.13
N ALA A 106 -6.37 4.28 -6.74
CA ALA A 106 -5.06 4.76 -7.16
C ALA A 106 -4.91 4.73 -8.69
N ILE A 107 -5.31 3.62 -9.33
CA ILE A 107 -5.27 3.49 -10.79
C ILE A 107 -6.20 4.51 -11.46
N TYR A 108 -7.42 4.67 -10.95
CA TYR A 108 -8.38 5.64 -11.49
C TYR A 108 -7.81 7.07 -11.45
N LEU A 109 -7.28 7.49 -10.31
CA LEU A 109 -6.69 8.82 -10.14
C LEU A 109 -5.45 9.02 -11.04
N ALA A 110 -4.58 8.02 -11.13
CA ALA A 110 -3.42 8.05 -12.01
C ALA A 110 -3.79 8.16 -13.49
N LEU A 111 -4.86 7.48 -13.92
CA LEU A 111 -5.39 7.63 -15.28
C LEU A 111 -5.94 9.03 -15.53
N MET A 112 -6.71 9.60 -14.60
CA MET A 112 -7.24 10.96 -14.72
C MET A 112 -6.12 12.00 -14.77
N GLU A 113 -5.10 11.88 -13.92
CA GLU A 113 -3.91 12.73 -13.95
C GLU A 113 -3.16 12.57 -15.28
N SER A 114 -2.94 11.34 -15.74
CA SER A 114 -2.26 11.06 -17.01
C SER A 114 -2.99 11.67 -18.22
N ILE A 115 -4.33 11.60 -18.23
CA ILE A 115 -5.15 12.23 -19.27
C ILE A 115 -5.00 13.76 -19.22
N SER A 116 -5.03 14.35 -18.03
CA SER A 116 -4.86 15.81 -17.85
C SER A 116 -3.51 16.30 -18.34
N LEU A 117 -2.43 15.56 -18.06
CA LEU A 117 -1.09 15.83 -18.55
C LEU A 117 -0.98 15.67 -20.08
N ALA A 118 -1.59 14.62 -20.63
CA ALA A 118 -1.59 14.37 -22.07
C ALA A 118 -2.32 15.47 -22.85
N ASP A 119 -3.44 15.96 -22.31
CA ASP A 119 -4.24 17.07 -22.86
C ASP A 119 -3.56 18.44 -22.69
N GLY A 120 -2.49 18.54 -21.90
CA GLY A 120 -1.82 19.82 -21.60
C GLY A 120 -2.66 20.74 -20.70
N LYS A 121 -3.61 20.19 -19.92
CA LYS A 121 -4.40 20.94 -18.95
C LYS A 121 -3.69 21.10 -17.62
N ASP A 122 -2.78 20.20 -17.33
CA ASP A 122 -1.91 20.23 -16.16
C ASP A 122 -0.45 20.37 -16.64
N GLU A 123 0.18 21.45 -16.25
CA GLU A 123 1.59 21.76 -16.58
C GLU A 123 2.53 21.49 -15.40
N SER A 124 2.01 20.92 -14.30
CA SER A 124 2.82 20.66 -13.09
C SER A 124 3.91 19.61 -13.31
N LYS A 125 3.68 18.67 -14.24
CA LYS A 125 4.60 17.59 -14.62
C LYS A 125 4.67 17.47 -16.14
N GLY A 126 5.80 16.97 -16.64
CA GLY A 126 5.95 16.63 -18.07
C GLY A 126 5.19 15.35 -18.43
N ARG A 127 4.89 15.17 -19.72
CA ARG A 127 4.24 13.94 -20.24
C ARG A 127 5.09 12.68 -20.03
N ASP A 128 6.38 12.83 -19.86
CA ASP A 128 7.35 11.78 -19.52
C ASP A 128 7.15 11.20 -18.11
N ALA A 129 6.42 11.88 -17.24
CA ALA A 129 6.05 11.37 -15.91
C ALA A 129 4.91 10.33 -15.95
N ILE A 130 4.13 10.23 -17.03
CA ILE A 130 2.98 9.34 -17.12
C ILE A 130 3.32 7.87 -16.80
N PRO A 131 4.40 7.27 -17.35
CA PRO A 131 4.75 5.89 -17.01
C PRO A 131 5.02 5.67 -15.52
N SER A 132 5.67 6.62 -14.84
CA SER A 132 5.94 6.56 -13.41
C SER A 132 4.64 6.65 -12.60
N ILE A 133 3.76 7.61 -12.93
CA ILE A 133 2.46 7.78 -12.27
C ILE A 133 1.63 6.49 -12.31
N LEU A 134 1.56 5.85 -13.48
CA LEU A 134 0.82 4.58 -13.63
C LEU A 134 1.53 3.41 -12.93
N SER A 135 2.85 3.34 -12.97
CA SER A 135 3.63 2.33 -12.27
C SER A 135 3.44 2.41 -10.75
N ASP A 136 3.48 3.62 -10.20
CA ASP A 136 3.29 3.86 -8.77
C ASP A 136 1.87 3.44 -8.32
N ALA A 137 0.85 3.75 -9.12
CA ALA A 137 -0.51 3.34 -8.84
C ALA A 137 -0.71 1.82 -8.87
N LEU A 138 -0.04 1.12 -9.79
CA LEU A 138 -0.09 -0.33 -9.89
C LEU A 138 0.66 -1.03 -8.76
N SER A 139 1.62 -0.36 -8.12
CA SER A 139 2.42 -0.89 -7.02
C SER A 139 1.74 -0.80 -5.65
N VAL A 140 0.54 -0.21 -5.56
CA VAL A 140 -0.20 -0.11 -4.29
C VAL A 140 -0.53 -1.51 -3.77
N SER A 141 0.04 -1.86 -2.63
CA SER A 141 -0.17 -3.13 -1.92
C SER A 141 -0.04 -2.91 -0.42
N PHE A 142 -0.82 -3.64 0.36
CA PHE A 142 -0.71 -3.69 1.82
C PHE A 142 0.35 -4.67 2.30
N ASP A 143 0.99 -5.36 1.36
CA ASP A 143 2.08 -6.26 1.67
C ASP A 143 3.33 -5.44 2.07
N ASN A 144 3.62 -5.44 3.37
CA ASN A 144 4.80 -4.82 3.94
C ASN A 144 6.05 -5.72 3.81
N HIS A 145 5.94 -6.87 3.15
CA HIS A 145 7.04 -7.80 2.94
C HIS A 145 8.03 -7.27 1.88
N ILE A 146 8.60 -6.10 2.15
CA ILE A 146 9.75 -5.60 1.39
C ILE A 146 11.00 -6.21 2.02
N GLY A 147 11.36 -7.40 1.57
CA GLY A 147 12.53 -8.14 2.05
C GLY A 147 12.18 -9.26 3.04
N HIS A 148 13.22 -9.92 3.57
CA HIS A 148 13.06 -10.97 4.57
C HIS A 148 12.97 -10.35 5.97
N ASP A 149 11.91 -10.67 6.72
CA ASP A 149 11.87 -10.42 8.15
C ASP A 149 12.88 -11.37 8.84
N TYR A 150 13.98 -10.78 9.35
CA TYR A 150 15.07 -11.56 9.92
C TYR A 150 14.64 -12.44 11.09
N LEU A 151 13.64 -12.02 11.86
CA LEU A 151 13.19 -12.75 13.05
C LEU A 151 12.07 -13.74 12.74
N ASN A 152 11.12 -13.37 11.88
CA ASN A 152 9.93 -14.18 11.62
C ASN A 152 10.12 -15.18 10.47
N ASP A 153 10.97 -14.86 9.46
CA ASP A 153 11.19 -15.72 8.28
C ASP A 153 12.41 -16.65 8.45
N TYR A 154 12.70 -17.07 9.68
CA TYR A 154 13.90 -17.89 9.95
C TYR A 154 13.82 -19.29 9.29
N GLU A 155 12.64 -19.89 9.19
CA GLU A 155 12.44 -21.19 8.56
C GLU A 155 12.66 -21.11 7.04
N GLU A 156 12.05 -20.14 6.38
CA GLU A 156 12.21 -19.93 4.93
C GLU A 156 13.67 -19.63 4.57
N ARG A 157 14.35 -18.86 5.43
CA ARG A 157 15.77 -18.56 5.29
C ARG A 157 16.64 -19.80 5.46
N TYR A 158 16.33 -20.63 6.46
CA TYR A 158 17.02 -21.90 6.67
C TYR A 158 16.86 -22.82 5.46
N GLU A 159 15.67 -22.96 4.92
CA GLU A 159 15.41 -23.74 3.69
C GLU A 159 16.13 -23.15 2.48
N SER A 160 16.14 -21.82 2.33
CA SER A 160 16.87 -21.13 1.26
C SER A 160 18.37 -21.43 1.29
N TYR A 161 18.98 -21.40 2.45
CA TYR A 161 20.42 -21.73 2.61
C TYR A 161 20.74 -23.20 2.36
N HIS A 162 19.79 -24.11 2.56
CA HIS A 162 19.98 -25.55 2.37
C HIS A 162 19.45 -26.05 1.02
N ARG A 163 18.79 -25.20 0.23
CA ARG A 163 18.30 -25.54 -1.10
C ARG A 163 19.51 -25.82 -2.01
N LYS A 164 19.53 -27.01 -2.59
CA LYS A 164 20.51 -27.32 -3.64
C LYS A 164 20.16 -26.53 -4.89
N GLU A 165 20.97 -25.53 -5.21
CA GLU A 165 20.82 -24.79 -6.46
C GLU A 165 21.34 -25.61 -7.64
N ASP A 166 20.59 -25.60 -8.75
CA ASP A 166 21.07 -26.14 -10.00
C ASP A 166 22.19 -25.26 -10.54
N LYS A 167 23.36 -25.86 -10.76
CA LYS A 167 24.55 -25.17 -11.24
C LYS A 167 24.85 -25.56 -12.68
N ILE A 168 25.36 -24.61 -13.44
CA ILE A 168 25.88 -24.83 -14.80
C ILE A 168 27.33 -25.30 -14.67
N PRO A 169 27.67 -26.54 -15.01
CA PRO A 169 29.02 -27.03 -14.88
C PRO A 169 29.94 -26.39 -15.91
N PHE A 170 31.23 -26.24 -15.53
CA PHE A 170 32.30 -25.91 -16.46
C PHE A 170 32.72 -27.14 -17.24
N ASP A 171 33.26 -26.95 -18.42
CA ASP A 171 33.90 -28.01 -19.22
C ASP A 171 35.18 -28.56 -18.55
N LEU A 172 35.82 -27.78 -17.66
CA LEU A 172 37.01 -28.17 -16.91
C LEU A 172 36.63 -28.70 -15.53
N GLU A 173 36.92 -29.96 -15.26
CA GLU A 173 36.64 -30.63 -13.97
C GLU A 173 37.23 -29.89 -12.76
N PHE A 174 38.44 -29.30 -12.93
CA PHE A 174 39.07 -28.54 -11.87
C PHE A 174 38.20 -27.40 -11.35
N PHE A 175 37.58 -26.62 -12.24
CA PHE A 175 36.67 -25.53 -11.86
C PHE A 175 35.39 -26.04 -11.22
N ASN A 176 34.87 -27.17 -11.69
CA ASN A 176 33.69 -27.79 -11.06
C ASN A 176 34.01 -28.26 -9.63
N LYS A 177 35.23 -28.76 -9.39
CA LYS A 177 35.64 -29.13 -8.04
C LYS A 177 35.79 -27.94 -7.11
N VAL A 178 36.38 -26.83 -7.58
CA VAL A 178 36.56 -25.59 -6.80
C VAL A 178 35.23 -24.91 -6.50
N THR A 179 34.30 -24.84 -7.48
CA THR A 179 32.99 -24.20 -7.36
C THR A 179 31.92 -25.10 -6.79
N LYS A 180 32.26 -26.34 -6.42
CA LYS A 180 31.30 -27.34 -5.94
C LYS A 180 30.14 -27.59 -6.93
N GLY A 181 30.47 -27.79 -8.19
CA GLY A 181 29.53 -28.22 -9.21
C GLY A 181 29.21 -27.23 -10.33
N GLY A 182 29.86 -26.06 -10.34
CA GLY A 182 29.67 -25.08 -11.42
C GLY A 182 29.21 -23.68 -10.95
N LEU A 183 28.66 -22.90 -11.86
CA LEU A 183 28.14 -21.57 -11.61
C LEU A 183 26.66 -21.60 -11.23
N PRO A 184 26.22 -20.91 -10.15
CA PRO A 184 24.82 -20.79 -9.83
C PRO A 184 24.06 -20.02 -10.93
N ASN A 185 22.80 -20.39 -11.16
CA ASN A 185 21.92 -19.66 -12.06
C ASN A 185 21.64 -18.24 -11.52
N LYS A 186 21.40 -17.29 -12.44
CA LYS A 186 21.06 -15.89 -12.12
C LYS A 186 22.10 -15.14 -11.27
N THR A 187 23.37 -15.50 -11.39
CA THR A 187 24.48 -14.80 -10.73
C THR A 187 25.38 -14.11 -11.74
N LEU A 188 25.94 -12.96 -11.36
CA LEU A 188 26.96 -12.29 -12.14
C LEU A 188 28.32 -12.94 -11.83
N ASN A 189 28.94 -13.52 -12.85
CA ASN A 189 30.25 -14.12 -12.74
C ASN A 189 31.27 -13.28 -13.53
N ILE A 190 32.36 -12.88 -12.87
CA ILE A 190 33.41 -12.07 -13.48
C ILE A 190 34.69 -12.89 -13.48
N ALA A 191 35.25 -13.16 -14.67
CA ALA A 191 36.55 -13.76 -14.83
C ALA A 191 37.58 -12.66 -15.00
N LEU A 192 38.63 -12.68 -14.17
CA LEU A 192 39.75 -11.77 -14.27
C LEU A 192 40.96 -12.55 -14.79
N ALA A 193 41.51 -12.11 -15.90
CA ALA A 193 42.71 -12.72 -16.51
C ALA A 193 43.70 -11.64 -16.95
N GLY A 194 44.98 -11.90 -16.88
CA GLY A 194 46.00 -11.03 -17.41
C GLY A 194 46.06 -11.04 -18.95
N THR A 195 46.72 -10.07 -19.54
CA THR A 195 46.96 -10.02 -21.01
C THR A 195 47.85 -11.19 -21.45
N GLY A 196 47.42 -11.94 -22.47
CA GLY A 196 48.17 -13.04 -23.03
C GLY A 196 47.84 -14.42 -22.40
N VAL A 197 46.87 -14.51 -21.52
CA VAL A 197 46.31 -15.78 -21.03
C VAL A 197 45.14 -16.13 -21.97
N GLY A 198 45.44 -16.75 -23.09
CA GLY A 198 44.50 -17.15 -24.09
C GLY A 198 43.99 -18.55 -23.92
#